data_1684498f0443bdcfcccf80dcd7c089c9
#
_entry.id   1684498f0443bdcfcccf80dcd7c089c9
#
_cell.length_a   1.000
_cell.length_b   1.000
_cell.length_c   1.000
_cell.angle_alpha   90.00
_cell.angle_beta   90.00
_cell.angle_gamma   90.00
#
_symmetry.space_group_name_H-M   'P 1'
#
loop_
_entity.id
_entity.type
_entity.pdbx_description
1 polymer ?
#
loop_
_entity_poly.entity_id
_entity_poly.type
_entity_poly.pdbx_seq_one_letter_code
_entity_poly.pdbx_strand_id
1 'polypeptide(L)'
;MIFDENVVVFDTSNQYIAAALYRGKQKVQSIIEFMPRGQAERLMSLLNELLEGASLDWSDIAKIGVCTGPGNFTGIRIAVSAARGLALGLEIPAIGISSFEATLLGCGDEDLALLPANKGFYYVGSGPKNAKFLSEDEIDSDSTRYVHKA
;
A
#
# COMPACT_ATOMS: atom_id res chain seq x y z
N MET A 1 -19.52 -19.80 2.76
CA MET A 1 -18.55 -20.19 1.74
C MET A 1 -17.66 -18.97 1.49
N ILE A 2 -16.42 -19.03 1.92
CA ILE A 2 -15.45 -17.97 1.62
C ILE A 2 -14.99 -18.30 0.20
N PHE A 3 -15.44 -17.53 -0.78
CA PHE A 3 -14.87 -17.62 -2.11
C PHE A 3 -13.41 -17.15 -2.01
N ASP A 4 -12.48 -17.95 -2.49
CA ASP A 4 -11.07 -17.59 -2.61
C ASP A 4 -10.90 -16.58 -3.75
N GLU A 5 -11.40 -15.36 -3.50
CA GLU A 5 -11.28 -14.26 -4.46
C GLU A 5 -9.81 -13.86 -4.66
N ASN A 6 -9.44 -13.64 -5.91
CA ASN A 6 -8.15 -13.06 -6.23
C ASN A 6 -8.21 -11.54 -6.06
N VAL A 7 -7.27 -11.00 -5.30
CA VAL A 7 -7.15 -9.58 -5.00
C VAL A 7 -5.75 -9.10 -5.36
N VAL A 8 -5.65 -8.09 -6.18
CA VAL A 8 -4.39 -7.39 -6.47
C VAL A 8 -4.29 -6.17 -5.57
N VAL A 9 -3.17 -6.02 -4.89
CA VAL A 9 -2.87 -4.83 -4.07
C VAL A 9 -1.56 -4.21 -4.51
N PHE A 10 -1.46 -2.88 -4.49
CA PHE A 10 -0.22 -2.19 -4.84
C PHE A 10 -0.04 -0.84 -4.16
N ASP A 11 1.21 -0.43 -4.06
CA ASP A 11 1.67 0.80 -3.41
C ASP A 11 2.81 1.44 -4.21
N THR A 12 2.67 2.71 -4.54
CA THR A 12 3.70 3.57 -5.12
C THR A 12 3.97 4.81 -4.27
N SER A 13 3.56 4.79 -3.01
CA SER A 13 3.67 5.93 -2.10
C SER A 13 5.09 6.21 -1.57
N ASN A 14 6.06 5.40 -1.96
CA ASN A 14 7.48 5.54 -1.62
C ASN A 14 8.36 5.42 -2.87
N GLN A 15 9.67 5.24 -2.68
CA GLN A 15 10.64 5.08 -3.79
C GLN A 15 10.69 3.65 -4.34
N TYR A 16 9.58 2.96 -4.31
CA TYR A 16 9.42 1.61 -4.87
C TYR A 16 8.01 1.44 -5.44
N ILE A 17 7.85 0.42 -6.27
CA ILE A 17 6.57 -0.16 -6.59
C ILE A 17 6.49 -1.48 -5.82
N ALA A 18 5.51 -1.61 -4.96
CA ALA A 18 5.18 -2.86 -4.29
C ALA A 18 3.83 -3.35 -4.79
N ALA A 19 3.75 -4.61 -5.17
CA ALA A 19 2.50 -5.23 -5.58
C ALA A 19 2.42 -6.66 -5.06
N ALA A 20 1.23 -7.11 -4.72
CA ALA A 20 0.98 -8.47 -4.29
C ALA A 20 -0.37 -8.99 -4.80
N LEU A 21 -0.42 -10.28 -5.04
CA LEU A 21 -1.60 -11.03 -5.38
C LEU A 21 -1.98 -11.91 -4.20
N TYR A 22 -3.22 -11.83 -3.78
CA TYR A 22 -3.81 -12.67 -2.75
C TYR A 22 -4.93 -13.52 -3.34
N ARG A 23 -5.08 -14.74 -2.81
CA ARG A 23 -6.24 -15.61 -3.00
C ARG A 23 -6.84 -15.88 -1.62
N GLY A 24 -7.97 -15.28 -1.34
CA GLY A 24 -8.49 -15.24 0.02
C GLY A 24 -7.49 -14.60 0.98
N LYS A 25 -7.02 -15.36 1.97
CA LYS A 25 -6.01 -14.88 2.94
C LYS A 25 -4.57 -15.24 2.56
N GLN A 26 -4.37 -16.02 1.51
CA GLN A 26 -3.05 -16.49 1.10
C GLN A 26 -2.42 -15.51 0.12
N LYS A 27 -1.20 -15.06 0.43
CA LYS A 27 -0.36 -14.34 -0.54
C LYS A 27 0.19 -15.34 -1.55
N VAL A 28 -0.23 -15.19 -2.82
CA VAL A 28 0.18 -16.05 -3.93
C VAL A 28 1.53 -15.61 -4.48
N GLN A 29 1.69 -14.32 -4.72
CA GLN A 29 2.89 -13.73 -5.29
C GLN A 29 3.05 -12.28 -4.87
N SER A 30 4.27 -11.78 -4.86
CA SER A 30 4.54 -10.35 -4.67
C SER A 30 5.79 -9.92 -5.44
N ILE A 31 5.81 -8.67 -5.84
CA ILE A 31 6.94 -8.00 -6.51
C ILE A 31 7.19 -6.68 -5.77
N ILE A 32 8.45 -6.41 -5.46
CA ILE A 32 8.89 -5.11 -4.96
C ILE A 32 10.06 -4.68 -5.83
N GLU A 33 9.95 -3.51 -6.45
CA GLU A 33 10.97 -2.96 -7.33
C GLU A 33 11.33 -1.55 -6.86
N PHE A 34 12.60 -1.33 -6.50
CA PHE A 34 13.07 0.00 -6.15
C PHE A 34 13.04 0.89 -7.39
N MET A 35 12.27 1.96 -7.33
CA MET A 35 12.04 2.85 -8.45
C MET A 35 11.73 4.27 -7.96
N PRO A 36 12.74 5.09 -7.73
CA PRO A 36 12.53 6.47 -7.26
C PRO A 36 11.93 7.40 -8.32
N ARG A 37 11.94 6.98 -9.59
CA ARG A 37 11.34 7.70 -10.74
C ARG A 37 10.80 6.70 -11.75
N GLY A 38 9.85 7.13 -12.59
CA GLY A 38 9.28 6.28 -13.65
C GLY A 38 8.24 5.27 -13.16
N GLN A 39 7.72 5.44 -11.95
CA GLN A 39 6.71 4.53 -11.40
C GLN A 39 5.43 4.48 -12.24
N ALA A 40 5.02 5.60 -12.84
CA ALA A 40 3.80 5.65 -13.65
C ALA A 40 3.92 4.77 -14.90
N GLU A 41 5.07 4.82 -15.57
CA GLU A 41 5.37 4.07 -16.78
C GLU A 41 5.55 2.57 -16.49
N ARG A 42 6.09 2.25 -15.31
CA ARG A 42 6.42 0.86 -14.93
C ARG A 42 5.25 0.10 -14.31
N LEU A 43 4.35 0.79 -13.61
CA LEU A 43 3.32 0.16 -12.78
C LEU A 43 2.49 -0.89 -13.53
N MET A 44 1.94 -0.56 -14.69
CA MET A 44 1.05 -1.48 -15.41
C MET A 44 1.77 -2.72 -15.91
N SER A 45 3.01 -2.60 -16.41
CA SER A 45 3.80 -3.76 -16.84
C SER A 45 4.16 -4.65 -15.65
N LEU A 46 4.50 -4.07 -14.50
CA LEU A 46 4.78 -4.81 -13.27
C LEU A 46 3.54 -5.57 -12.76
N LEU A 47 2.36 -4.96 -12.80
CA LEU A 47 1.12 -5.64 -12.44
C LEU A 47 0.77 -6.79 -13.39
N ASN A 48 1.02 -6.64 -14.69
CA ASN A 48 0.86 -7.72 -15.66
C ASN A 48 1.82 -8.88 -15.36
N GLU A 49 3.11 -8.58 -15.11
CA GLU A 49 4.10 -9.59 -14.71
C GLU A 49 3.68 -10.34 -13.43
N LEU A 50 3.09 -9.64 -12.47
CA LEU A 50 2.55 -10.25 -11.25
C LEU A 50 1.46 -11.28 -11.56
N LEU A 51 0.53 -10.95 -12.46
CA LEU A 51 -0.56 -11.85 -12.84
C LEU A 51 -0.06 -13.01 -13.70
N GLU A 52 0.78 -12.75 -14.70
CA GLU A 52 1.39 -13.77 -15.58
C GLU A 52 2.16 -14.81 -14.76
N GLY A 53 2.93 -14.36 -13.75
CA GLY A 53 3.66 -15.26 -12.86
C GLY A 53 2.78 -16.20 -12.04
N ALA A 54 1.50 -15.85 -11.84
CA ALA A 54 0.50 -16.68 -11.20
C ALA A 54 -0.41 -17.42 -12.20
N SER A 55 -0.16 -17.30 -13.50
CA SER A 55 -0.99 -17.82 -14.58
C SER A 55 -2.44 -17.30 -14.53
N LEU A 56 -2.61 -16.02 -14.19
CA LEU A 56 -3.88 -15.31 -14.13
C LEU A 56 -3.88 -14.12 -15.11
N ASP A 57 -5.07 -13.65 -15.42
CA ASP A 57 -5.28 -12.39 -16.11
C ASP A 57 -6.23 -11.46 -15.33
N TRP A 58 -6.48 -10.27 -15.86
CA TRP A 58 -7.30 -9.26 -15.17
C TRP A 58 -8.77 -9.70 -14.99
N SER A 59 -9.29 -10.60 -15.80
CA SER A 59 -10.66 -11.14 -15.65
C SER A 59 -10.82 -12.05 -14.44
N ASP A 60 -9.69 -12.55 -13.89
CA ASP A 60 -9.68 -13.40 -12.70
C ASP A 60 -9.65 -12.58 -11.40
N ILE A 61 -9.54 -11.26 -11.49
CA ILE A 61 -9.38 -10.36 -10.33
C ILE A 61 -10.74 -9.84 -9.88
N ALA A 62 -11.06 -10.07 -8.62
CA ALA A 62 -12.32 -9.67 -8.01
C ALA A 62 -12.29 -8.29 -7.34
N LYS A 63 -11.10 -7.85 -6.87
CA LYS A 63 -10.93 -6.59 -6.12
C LYS A 63 -9.54 -6.02 -6.30
N ILE A 64 -9.41 -4.71 -6.13
CA ILE A 64 -8.14 -4.00 -6.11
C ILE A 64 -7.98 -3.31 -4.76
N GLY A 65 -6.86 -3.52 -4.10
CA GLY A 65 -6.42 -2.74 -2.94
C GLY A 65 -5.33 -1.74 -3.35
N VAL A 66 -5.41 -0.52 -2.87
CA VAL A 66 -4.43 0.52 -3.21
C VAL A 66 -4.02 1.33 -2.00
N CYS A 67 -2.72 1.59 -1.85
CA CYS A 67 -2.23 2.47 -0.80
C CYS A 67 -2.67 3.93 -1.07
N THR A 68 -3.31 4.52 -0.05
CA THR A 68 -3.77 5.92 -0.08
C THR A 68 -2.87 6.87 0.71
N GLY A 69 -1.73 6.37 1.21
CA GLY A 69 -0.79 7.15 2.00
C GLY A 69 -1.11 7.18 3.50
N PRO A 70 -0.43 8.03 4.26
CA PRO A 70 0.49 9.08 3.82
C PRO A 70 1.78 8.55 3.18
N GLY A 71 2.41 9.41 2.35
CA GLY A 71 3.61 9.09 1.62
C GLY A 71 3.90 10.12 0.53
N ASN A 72 4.66 9.74 -0.48
CA ASN A 72 4.94 10.61 -1.62
C ASN A 72 3.66 10.94 -2.39
N PHE A 73 3.33 12.22 -2.47
CA PHE A 73 2.09 12.70 -3.09
C PHE A 73 1.92 12.26 -4.55
N THR A 74 2.97 12.36 -5.35
CA THR A 74 2.93 11.95 -6.75
C THR A 74 2.71 10.43 -6.85
N GLY A 75 3.43 9.65 -6.06
CA GLY A 75 3.29 8.19 -6.03
C GLY A 75 1.88 7.76 -5.63
N ILE A 76 1.31 8.36 -4.59
CA ILE A 76 -0.07 8.08 -4.17
C ILE A 76 -1.05 8.33 -5.32
N ARG A 77 -0.90 9.44 -6.05
CA ARG A 77 -1.77 9.77 -7.19
C ARG A 77 -1.63 8.76 -8.34
N ILE A 78 -0.42 8.27 -8.61
CA ILE A 78 -0.17 7.24 -9.61
C ILE A 78 -0.97 5.98 -9.26
N ALA A 79 -0.79 5.45 -8.04
CA ALA A 79 -1.49 4.24 -7.60
C ALA A 79 -3.01 4.41 -7.60
N VAL A 80 -3.52 5.47 -7.00
CA VAL A 80 -4.97 5.71 -6.90
C VAL A 80 -5.61 5.90 -8.28
N SER A 81 -4.94 6.60 -9.20
CA SER A 81 -5.46 6.79 -10.57
C SER A 81 -5.50 5.45 -11.33
N ALA A 82 -4.43 4.65 -11.22
CA ALA A 82 -4.39 3.32 -11.83
C ALA A 82 -5.48 2.40 -11.25
N ALA A 83 -5.63 2.37 -9.92
CA ALA A 83 -6.65 1.54 -9.25
C ALA A 83 -8.07 1.92 -9.69
N ARG A 84 -8.36 3.21 -9.77
CA ARG A 84 -9.67 3.70 -10.24
C ARG A 84 -9.92 3.37 -11.70
N GLY A 85 -8.92 3.51 -12.57
CA GLY A 85 -9.02 3.15 -13.98
C GLY A 85 -9.28 1.66 -14.19
N LEU A 86 -8.51 0.82 -13.49
CA LEU A 86 -8.69 -0.64 -13.51
C LEU A 86 -10.05 -1.05 -12.95
N ALA A 87 -10.45 -0.53 -11.81
CA ALA A 87 -11.74 -0.82 -11.18
C ALA A 87 -12.91 -0.47 -12.10
N LEU A 88 -12.84 0.69 -12.78
CA LEU A 88 -13.86 1.10 -13.73
C LEU A 88 -13.88 0.20 -14.97
N GLY A 89 -12.71 -0.11 -15.54
CA GLY A 89 -12.61 -0.92 -16.76
C GLY A 89 -12.98 -2.38 -16.57
N LEU A 90 -12.76 -2.91 -15.36
CA LEU A 90 -13.05 -4.30 -15.00
C LEU A 90 -14.41 -4.47 -14.28
N GLU A 91 -15.08 -3.38 -13.95
CA GLU A 91 -16.33 -3.37 -13.16
C GLU A 91 -16.20 -4.04 -11.78
N ILE A 92 -15.04 -3.87 -11.12
CA ILE A 92 -14.73 -4.42 -9.80
C ILE A 92 -14.45 -3.32 -8.79
N PRO A 93 -14.61 -3.56 -7.47
CA PRO A 93 -14.32 -2.56 -6.46
C PRO A 93 -12.82 -2.30 -6.30
N ALA A 94 -12.47 -1.02 -6.08
CA ALA A 94 -11.18 -0.60 -5.57
C ALA A 94 -11.32 -0.14 -4.11
N ILE A 95 -10.42 -0.60 -3.26
CA ILE A 95 -10.42 -0.35 -1.82
C ILE A 95 -9.14 0.41 -1.46
N GLY A 96 -9.30 1.60 -0.86
CA GLY A 96 -8.18 2.37 -0.33
C GLY A 96 -7.72 1.81 1.01
N ILE A 97 -6.41 1.64 1.18
CA ILE A 97 -5.77 1.18 2.41
C ILE A 97 -4.75 2.24 2.81
N SER A 98 -4.87 2.79 4.00
CA SER A 98 -3.89 3.76 4.49
C SER A 98 -2.57 3.09 4.85
N SER A 99 -1.48 3.85 4.80
CA SER A 99 -0.17 3.37 5.27
C SER A 99 -0.20 3.04 6.77
N PHE A 100 -1.06 3.68 7.54
CA PHE A 100 -1.28 3.35 8.96
C PHE A 100 -1.89 1.95 9.12
N GLU A 101 -2.98 1.67 8.43
CA GLU A 101 -3.65 0.35 8.48
C GLU A 101 -2.71 -0.77 8.06
N ALA A 102 -1.96 -0.56 6.97
CA ALA A 102 -1.00 -1.55 6.49
C ALA A 102 0.14 -1.79 7.49
N THR A 103 0.65 -0.73 8.14
CA THR A 103 1.77 -0.82 9.10
C THR A 103 1.33 -1.47 10.41
N LEU A 104 0.11 -1.17 10.87
CA LEU A 104 -0.41 -1.66 12.15
C LEU A 104 -1.15 -2.98 12.05
N LEU A 105 -1.22 -3.59 10.88
CA LEU A 105 -1.87 -4.88 10.70
C LEU A 105 -1.24 -5.95 11.59
N GLY A 106 -2.02 -6.49 12.52
CA GLY A 106 -1.57 -7.50 13.49
C GLY A 106 -0.87 -6.93 14.72
N CYS A 107 -0.83 -5.61 14.88
CA CYS A 107 -0.33 -4.92 16.07
C CYS A 107 -1.42 -4.74 17.12
N GLY A 108 -1.04 -4.29 18.33
CA GLY A 108 -1.97 -3.99 19.41
C GLY A 108 -2.74 -2.67 19.21
N ASP A 109 -3.87 -2.51 19.87
CA ASP A 109 -4.72 -1.32 19.74
C ASP A 109 -4.05 -0.01 20.23
N GLU A 110 -3.01 -0.14 21.04
CA GLU A 110 -2.25 0.99 21.59
C GLU A 110 -0.99 1.33 20.76
N ASP A 111 -0.69 0.53 19.72
CA ASP A 111 0.47 0.76 18.88
C ASP A 111 0.25 1.94 17.93
N LEU A 112 1.30 2.70 17.70
CA LEU A 112 1.30 3.84 16.78
C LEU A 112 2.25 3.55 15.61
N ALA A 113 1.77 3.78 14.41
CA ALA A 113 2.64 3.75 13.24
C ALA A 113 3.52 4.99 13.19
N LEU A 114 4.79 4.78 12.88
CA LEU A 114 5.77 5.82 12.60
C LEU A 114 6.14 5.74 11.12
N LEU A 115 5.54 6.64 10.34
CA LEU A 115 5.69 6.66 8.89
C LEU A 115 6.63 7.79 8.47
N PRO A 116 7.75 7.51 7.83
CA PRO A 116 8.70 8.55 7.43
C PRO A 116 8.06 9.53 6.44
N ALA A 117 8.33 10.80 6.65
CA ALA A 117 7.99 11.89 5.76
C ALA A 117 9.27 12.59 5.27
N ASN A 118 9.13 13.71 4.56
CA ASN A 118 10.29 14.43 4.06
C ASN A 118 11.02 15.20 5.18
N LYS A 119 12.33 15.38 5.04
CA LYS A 119 13.17 16.27 5.85
C LYS A 119 13.22 15.96 7.36
N GLY A 120 13.24 14.68 7.73
CA GLY A 120 13.31 14.29 9.14
C GLY A 120 12.02 14.45 9.92
N PHE A 121 10.88 14.53 9.22
CA PHE A 121 9.56 14.49 9.81
C PHE A 121 8.92 13.10 9.65
N TYR A 122 7.92 12.85 10.49
CA TYR A 122 7.17 11.61 10.52
C TYR A 122 5.67 11.88 10.68
N TYR A 123 4.87 11.02 10.08
CA TYR A 123 3.46 10.89 10.43
C TYR A 123 3.34 9.84 11.53
N VAL A 124 2.76 10.22 12.66
CA VAL A 124 2.63 9.37 13.84
C VAL A 124 1.16 9.25 14.22
N GLY A 125 0.66 8.04 14.34
CA GLY A 125 -0.74 7.82 14.73
C GLY A 125 -1.19 6.38 14.55
N SER A 126 -2.44 6.12 14.93
CA SER A 126 -3.12 4.84 14.69
C SER A 126 -4.02 4.86 13.46
N GLY A 127 -4.11 5.99 12.77
CA GLY A 127 -4.89 6.15 11.54
C GLY A 127 -4.87 7.58 11.02
N PRO A 128 -5.44 7.82 9.81
CA PRO A 128 -5.42 9.14 9.17
C PRO A 128 -6.10 10.25 9.99
N LYS A 129 -7.11 9.89 10.78
CA LYS A 129 -7.90 10.88 11.54
C LYS A 129 -7.20 11.44 12.79
N ASN A 130 -6.24 10.68 13.33
CA ASN A 130 -5.49 11.06 14.52
C ASN A 130 -3.99 11.19 14.28
N ALA A 131 -3.57 11.22 13.02
CA ALA A 131 -2.18 11.39 12.64
C ALA A 131 -1.66 12.77 13.04
N LYS A 132 -0.46 12.78 13.63
CA LYS A 132 0.33 13.97 13.92
C LYS A 132 1.53 14.00 12.98
N PHE A 133 1.98 15.20 12.66
CA PHE A 133 3.19 15.43 11.88
C PHE A 133 4.25 15.97 12.84
N LEU A 134 5.25 15.16 13.14
CA LEU A 134 6.25 15.43 14.16
C LEU A 134 7.65 15.40 13.56
N SER A 135 8.54 16.25 14.07
CA SER A 135 9.99 16.13 13.80
C SER A 135 10.57 14.97 14.63
N GLU A 136 11.76 14.52 14.25
CA GLU A 136 12.47 13.46 14.97
C GLU A 136 12.67 13.80 16.47
N ASP A 137 12.93 15.08 16.78
CA ASP A 137 13.14 15.55 18.14
C ASP A 137 11.85 15.59 19.00
N GLU A 138 10.69 15.61 18.34
CA GLU A 138 9.36 15.61 18.99
C GLU A 138 8.83 14.20 19.25
N ILE A 139 9.49 13.18 18.68
CA ILE A 139 9.12 11.79 18.89
C ILE A 139 9.67 11.36 20.25
N ASP A 140 8.76 11.00 21.16
CA ASP A 140 9.14 10.49 22.47
C ASP A 140 9.88 9.16 22.35
N SER A 141 11.19 9.19 22.60
CA SER A 141 12.08 8.03 22.52
C SER A 141 11.80 6.95 23.55
N ASP A 142 10.99 7.25 24.57
CA ASP A 142 10.65 6.32 25.67
C ASP A 142 9.42 5.45 25.35
N SER A 143 8.71 5.71 24.27
CA SER A 143 7.53 4.91 23.93
C SER A 143 7.91 3.69 23.11
N THR A 144 7.89 2.53 23.75
CA THR A 144 8.08 1.19 23.17
C THR A 144 6.97 0.76 22.18
N ARG A 145 6.12 1.67 21.74
CA ARG A 145 4.89 1.41 21.00
C ARG A 145 4.89 1.89 19.55
N TYR A 146 6.05 2.31 19.02
CA TYR A 146 6.12 2.71 17.62
C TYR A 146 6.42 1.52 16.71
N VAL A 147 5.57 1.36 15.69
CA VAL A 147 5.78 0.39 14.62
C VAL A 147 6.26 1.14 13.38
N HIS A 148 7.42 0.80 12.92
CA HIS A 148 8.01 1.39 11.72
C HIS A 148 7.48 0.68 10.48
N LYS A 149 7.22 1.46 9.42
CA LYS A 149 7.01 0.90 8.09
C LYS A 149 8.32 0.22 7.65
N ALA A 150 8.29 -1.09 7.47
CA ALA A 150 9.39 -1.85 6.90
C ALA A 150 9.58 -1.52 5.42
#